data_6a545c13433fce786e8979b1804a07dc
#
_entry.id   6a545c13433fce786e8979b1804a07dc
#
_cell.length_a   1.000
_cell.length_b   1.000
_cell.length_c   1.000
_cell.angle_alpha   90.00
_cell.angle_beta   90.00
_cell.angle_gamma   90.00
#
_symmetry.space_group_name_H-M   'P 1'
#
loop_
_entity.id
_entity.type
_entity.pdbx_description
1 polymer ?
#
loop_
_entity_poly.entity_id
_entity_poly.type
_entity_poly.pdbx_seq_one_letter_code
_entity_poly.pdbx_strand_id
1 'polypeptide(L)'
;MSLIFAKNKLEPITRPSAGSVWTSHNVETLTVEDQLKAVKTPEKTATHTPIPHSLLVSKTRTALDRAGFSITEEEHALARGGQRYFGGFALTGDDIKGEDRRLVFGLRNSSDKSTAASACMGNSMMVCDNMCFSSDVKLARRHTVNILRDLDGMLAKAISRIVSSWHDMGQRIEAYKVADISLERASNLIVNLAESKALPERDVYKTVKEFRNQPHEQFRGNTLWNLYNSVTENLKGGDLSKLPERTMKVQSIFDGIA
;
A
#
# COMPACT_ATOMS: atom_id res chain seq x y z
N MET A 1 16.08 27.90 13.31
CA MET A 1 16.58 28.06 11.93
C MET A 1 15.62 27.28 11.04
N SER A 2 14.65 27.97 10.45
CA SER A 2 13.64 27.40 9.58
C SER A 2 14.33 26.93 8.30
N LEU A 3 14.33 25.63 8.03
CA LEU A 3 14.72 25.10 6.73
C LEU A 3 13.64 25.51 5.74
N ILE A 4 13.86 26.66 5.13
CA ILE A 4 13.18 27.10 3.94
C ILE A 4 13.59 26.08 2.87
N PHE A 5 12.78 25.04 2.67
CA PHE A 5 12.78 24.36 1.40
C PHE A 5 12.45 25.45 0.38
N ALA A 6 13.46 25.80 -0.43
CA ALA A 6 13.25 26.74 -1.51
C ALA A 6 11.94 26.37 -2.17
N LYS A 7 11.03 27.33 -2.26
CA LYS A 7 9.88 27.28 -3.15
C LYS A 7 10.43 27.33 -4.58
N ASN A 8 11.17 26.31 -4.98
CA ASN A 8 11.26 26.01 -6.37
C ASN A 8 9.82 25.74 -6.78
N LYS A 9 9.28 26.58 -7.63
CA LYS A 9 8.07 26.29 -8.40
C LYS A 9 8.30 24.92 -9.03
N LEU A 10 7.90 23.87 -8.28
CA LEU A 10 7.71 22.57 -8.86
C LEU A 10 6.66 22.83 -9.94
N GLU A 11 7.04 22.65 -11.20
CA GLU A 11 6.05 22.56 -12.26
C GLU A 11 4.99 21.58 -11.76
N PRO A 12 3.69 21.86 -11.97
CA PRO A 12 2.65 20.96 -11.53
C PRO A 12 3.00 19.60 -12.12
N ILE A 13 3.36 18.66 -11.25
CA ILE A 13 3.53 17.26 -11.61
C ILE A 13 2.28 16.96 -12.41
N THR A 14 2.43 16.67 -13.70
CA THR A 14 1.34 16.21 -14.55
C THR A 14 0.58 15.20 -13.73
N ARG A 15 -0.70 15.48 -13.46
CA ARG A 15 -1.55 14.60 -12.65
C ARG A 15 -1.27 13.19 -13.12
N PRO A 16 -0.98 12.25 -12.19
CA PRO A 16 -0.78 10.87 -12.57
C PRO A 16 -1.90 10.49 -13.52
N SER A 17 -1.57 9.77 -14.60
CA SER A 17 -2.56 9.29 -15.56
C SER A 17 -3.70 8.60 -14.81
N ALA A 18 -4.93 8.71 -15.32
CA ALA A 18 -6.07 7.99 -14.77
C ALA A 18 -5.65 6.53 -14.58
N GLY A 19 -5.60 6.06 -13.30
CA GLY A 19 -5.04 4.75 -12.95
C GLY A 19 -3.81 4.80 -12.04
N SER A 20 -3.31 5.97 -11.64
CA SER A 20 -2.26 6.08 -10.62
C SER A 20 -2.75 5.55 -9.27
N VAL A 21 -1.93 4.70 -8.67
CA VAL A 21 -2.18 4.07 -7.35
C VAL A 21 -2.39 5.13 -6.25
N TRP A 22 -1.87 6.34 -6.42
CA TRP A 22 -1.78 7.39 -5.40
C TRP A 22 -2.77 8.54 -5.56
N THR A 23 -3.42 8.67 -6.70
CA THR A 23 -4.34 9.80 -6.98
C THR A 23 -5.47 9.92 -5.97
N SER A 24 -5.83 8.83 -5.34
CA SER A 24 -6.92 8.76 -4.36
C SER A 24 -6.48 8.89 -2.91
N HIS A 25 -5.18 9.02 -2.63
CA HIS A 25 -4.65 9.11 -1.27
C HIS A 25 -4.08 10.49 -0.94
N ASN A 26 -4.28 10.89 0.32
CA ASN A 26 -3.78 12.16 0.85
C ASN A 26 -2.27 12.06 1.11
N VAL A 27 -1.46 12.45 0.14
CA VAL A 27 0.01 12.54 0.26
C VAL A 27 0.43 14.01 0.29
N GLU A 28 1.47 14.33 1.06
CA GLU A 28 2.00 15.69 1.14
C GLU A 28 2.68 16.07 -0.18
N THR A 29 3.40 15.12 -0.78
CA THR A 29 4.13 15.34 -2.03
C THR A 29 4.29 14.04 -2.79
N LEU A 30 3.77 13.97 -4.01
CA LEU A 30 4.22 13.00 -5.01
C LEU A 30 5.58 13.46 -5.52
N THR A 31 6.51 12.55 -5.67
CA THR A 31 7.88 12.91 -5.98
C THR A 31 8.46 12.06 -7.11
N VAL A 32 9.39 12.63 -7.83
CA VAL A 32 10.18 11.93 -8.86
C VAL A 32 11.55 11.52 -8.28
N GLU A 33 12.27 10.66 -8.99
CA GLU A 33 13.52 10.07 -8.50
C GLU A 33 14.56 11.12 -8.08
N ASP A 34 14.68 12.22 -8.82
CA ASP A 34 15.64 13.27 -8.49
C ASP A 34 15.33 13.99 -7.17
N GLN A 35 14.05 14.12 -6.86
CA GLN A 35 13.61 14.64 -5.55
C GLN A 35 13.95 13.67 -4.43
N LEU A 36 13.83 12.35 -4.66
CA LEU A 36 14.27 11.35 -3.68
C LEU A 36 15.76 11.40 -3.41
N LYS A 37 16.57 11.62 -4.45
CA LYS A 37 18.02 11.80 -4.31
C LYS A 37 18.40 13.07 -3.57
N ALA A 38 17.60 14.13 -3.72
CA ALA A 38 17.80 15.41 -3.03
C ALA A 38 17.43 15.37 -1.54
N VAL A 39 16.68 14.36 -1.07
CA VAL A 39 16.35 14.24 0.36
C VAL A 39 17.60 13.96 1.17
N LYS A 40 17.93 14.90 2.06
CA LYS A 40 19.08 14.75 2.96
C LYS A 40 18.83 13.63 3.97
N THR A 41 19.66 12.61 3.92
CA THR A 41 19.64 11.53 4.92
C THR A 41 20.39 12.01 6.17
N PRO A 42 19.82 11.88 7.38
CA PRO A 42 20.52 12.22 8.63
C PRO A 42 21.76 11.35 8.82
N GLU A 43 22.69 11.86 9.62
CA GLU A 43 23.87 11.09 10.00
C GLU A 43 23.50 9.89 10.90
N LYS A 44 24.28 8.82 10.79
CA LYS A 44 24.13 7.65 11.67
C LYS A 44 24.49 8.01 13.12
N THR A 45 23.82 7.36 14.05
CA THR A 45 24.15 7.40 15.46
C THR A 45 24.66 6.04 15.95
N ALA A 46 25.08 5.93 17.20
CA ALA A 46 25.52 4.66 17.78
C ALA A 46 24.50 3.50 17.66
N THR A 47 23.20 3.83 17.62
CA THR A 47 22.12 2.81 17.62
C THR A 47 21.22 2.86 16.39
N HIS A 48 21.40 3.85 15.51
CA HIS A 48 20.48 4.09 14.39
C HIS A 48 21.26 4.45 13.12
N THR A 49 21.03 3.69 12.05
CA THR A 49 21.58 3.95 10.72
C THR A 49 20.42 4.24 9.76
N PRO A 50 20.16 5.51 9.39
CA PRO A 50 19.13 5.85 8.42
C PRO A 50 19.44 5.24 7.06
N ILE A 51 18.40 4.81 6.35
CA ILE A 51 18.51 4.33 4.96
C ILE A 51 18.12 5.50 4.05
N PRO A 52 18.99 5.95 3.13
CA PRO A 52 18.57 6.88 2.09
C PRO A 52 17.37 6.32 1.31
N HIS A 53 16.33 7.13 1.10
CA HIS A 53 15.13 6.67 0.37
C HIS A 53 15.47 6.19 -1.04
N SER A 54 16.33 6.94 -1.74
CA SER A 54 16.81 6.57 -3.08
C SER A 54 17.59 5.25 -3.11
N LEU A 55 18.37 4.94 -2.07
CA LEU A 55 19.09 3.67 -1.96
C LEU A 55 18.10 2.50 -1.79
N LEU A 56 17.06 2.65 -0.94
CA LEU A 56 16.04 1.63 -0.76
C LEU A 56 15.32 1.35 -2.08
N VAL A 57 14.92 2.39 -2.81
CA VAL A 57 14.28 2.28 -4.13
C VAL A 57 15.19 1.57 -5.13
N SER A 58 16.43 2.02 -5.29
CA SER A 58 17.38 1.43 -6.24
C SER A 58 17.65 -0.06 -5.95
N LYS A 59 17.85 -0.43 -4.68
CA LYS A 59 18.03 -1.84 -4.29
C LYS A 59 16.76 -2.67 -4.55
N THR A 60 15.59 -2.11 -4.34
CA THR A 60 14.32 -2.80 -4.63
C THR A 60 14.16 -3.06 -6.12
N ARG A 61 14.39 -2.07 -6.98
CA ARG A 61 14.35 -2.25 -8.44
C ARG A 61 15.28 -3.37 -8.89
N THR A 62 16.53 -3.35 -8.41
CA THR A 62 17.52 -4.40 -8.72
C THR A 62 17.08 -5.77 -8.24
N ALA A 63 16.47 -5.86 -7.06
CA ALA A 63 16.06 -7.13 -6.49
C ALA A 63 14.81 -7.70 -7.20
N LEU A 64 13.86 -6.84 -7.62
CA LEU A 64 12.69 -7.23 -8.42
C LEU A 64 13.10 -7.73 -9.81
N ASP A 65 13.98 -6.99 -10.50
CA ASP A 65 14.52 -7.36 -11.81
C ASP A 65 15.22 -8.73 -11.77
N ARG A 66 16.10 -8.94 -10.78
CA ARG A 66 16.76 -10.23 -10.57
C ARG A 66 15.80 -11.39 -10.29
N ALA A 67 14.64 -11.11 -9.75
CA ALA A 67 13.61 -12.11 -9.49
C ALA A 67 12.66 -12.32 -10.67
N GLY A 68 12.91 -11.66 -11.82
CA GLY A 68 12.11 -11.81 -13.04
C GLY A 68 10.82 -10.97 -13.08
N PHE A 69 10.68 -9.98 -12.19
CA PHE A 69 9.54 -9.07 -12.23
C PHE A 69 9.86 -7.80 -13.02
N SER A 70 8.93 -7.40 -13.88
CA SER A 70 8.99 -6.12 -14.57
C SER A 70 8.12 -5.09 -13.82
N ILE A 71 8.67 -3.90 -13.62
CA ILE A 71 7.95 -2.77 -13.03
C ILE A 71 7.22 -2.05 -14.16
N THR A 72 5.89 -2.00 -14.11
CA THR A 72 5.05 -1.33 -15.11
C THR A 72 4.74 0.12 -14.72
N GLU A 73 4.59 0.38 -13.43
CA GLU A 73 4.35 1.70 -12.89
C GLU A 73 5.09 1.82 -11.56
N GLU A 74 5.55 3.02 -11.26
CA GLU A 74 6.27 3.30 -10.03
C GLU A 74 5.90 4.69 -9.52
N GLU A 75 5.55 4.78 -8.24
CA GLU A 75 5.19 6.03 -7.62
C GLU A 75 5.82 6.20 -6.24
N HIS A 76 6.15 7.44 -5.91
CA HIS A 76 6.81 7.80 -4.66
C HIS A 76 6.09 8.95 -3.98
N ALA A 77 5.99 8.88 -2.67
CA ALA A 77 5.43 9.92 -1.84
C ALA A 77 6.38 10.27 -0.68
N LEU A 78 6.49 11.55 -0.40
CA LEU A 78 7.22 12.09 0.75
C LEU A 78 6.27 12.81 1.69
N ALA A 79 6.54 12.69 2.98
CA ALA A 79 5.84 13.41 4.02
C ALA A 79 6.82 13.89 5.11
N ARG A 80 6.36 14.80 5.96
CA ARG A 80 7.17 15.37 7.04
C ARG A 80 8.49 15.99 6.56
N GLY A 81 8.40 16.79 5.50
CA GLY A 81 9.58 17.44 4.93
C GLY A 81 10.61 16.46 4.39
N GLY A 82 10.17 15.35 3.81
CA GLY A 82 11.02 14.31 3.26
C GLY A 82 11.54 13.30 4.29
N GLN A 83 11.14 13.38 5.57
CA GLN A 83 11.60 12.43 6.59
C GLN A 83 10.89 11.07 6.51
N ARG A 84 9.72 11.02 5.87
CA ARG A 84 8.95 9.79 5.68
C ARG A 84 8.74 9.55 4.21
N TYR A 85 8.93 8.32 3.83
CA TYR A 85 8.81 7.85 2.46
C TYR A 85 7.82 6.69 2.39
N PHE A 86 7.01 6.71 1.36
CA PHE A 86 6.20 5.59 0.91
C PHE A 86 6.35 5.47 -0.60
N GLY A 87 6.55 4.24 -1.10
CA GLY A 87 6.67 3.96 -2.52
C GLY A 87 5.88 2.72 -2.91
N GLY A 88 5.42 2.66 -4.15
CA GLY A 88 4.72 1.53 -4.72
C GLY A 88 5.23 1.22 -6.11
N PHE A 89 5.28 -0.07 -6.41
CA PHE A 89 5.73 -0.62 -7.68
C PHE A 89 4.64 -1.57 -8.19
N ALA A 90 3.99 -1.22 -9.27
CA ALA A 90 3.11 -2.13 -9.97
C ALA A 90 3.96 -3.12 -10.76
N LEU A 91 3.72 -4.40 -10.55
CA LEU A 91 4.54 -5.47 -11.09
C LEU A 91 3.79 -6.32 -12.09
N THR A 92 4.53 -6.85 -13.07
CA THR A 92 4.10 -7.92 -13.94
C THR A 92 5.18 -8.99 -14.02
N GLY A 93 4.78 -10.22 -14.36
CA GLY A 93 5.65 -11.37 -14.50
C GLY A 93 4.82 -12.56 -14.96
N ASP A 94 5.48 -13.63 -15.38
CA ASP A 94 4.79 -14.80 -15.96
C ASP A 94 3.83 -15.46 -14.98
N ASP A 95 4.17 -15.50 -13.71
CA ASP A 95 3.40 -16.18 -12.65
C ASP A 95 2.40 -15.26 -11.91
N ILE A 96 2.30 -13.96 -12.31
CA ILE A 96 1.47 -12.97 -11.62
C ILE A 96 0.51 -12.23 -12.56
N LYS A 97 -0.05 -12.94 -13.53
CA LYS A 97 -1.03 -12.36 -14.47
C LYS A 97 -2.40 -12.24 -13.81
N GLY A 98 -3.08 -11.13 -14.02
CA GLY A 98 -4.46 -10.89 -13.60
C GLY A 98 -5.14 -9.91 -14.55
N GLU A 99 -6.42 -10.17 -14.87
CA GLU A 99 -7.19 -9.32 -15.79
C GLU A 99 -7.87 -8.15 -15.04
N ASP A 100 -8.22 -8.36 -13.77
CA ASP A 100 -9.02 -7.45 -12.96
C ASP A 100 -8.20 -6.70 -11.90
N ARG A 101 -6.97 -7.13 -11.67
CA ARG A 101 -6.10 -6.56 -10.61
C ARG A 101 -4.63 -6.55 -11.01
N ARG A 102 -3.87 -5.66 -10.36
CA ARG A 102 -2.42 -5.55 -10.48
C ARG A 102 -1.75 -5.87 -9.15
N LEU A 103 -0.62 -6.56 -9.21
CA LEU A 103 0.24 -6.73 -8.05
C LEU A 103 0.96 -5.42 -7.75
N VAL A 104 0.93 -5.01 -6.48
CA VAL A 104 1.66 -3.83 -6.00
C VAL A 104 2.63 -4.24 -4.90
N PHE A 105 3.89 -3.90 -5.06
CA PHE A 105 4.91 -4.04 -4.03
C PHE A 105 5.14 -2.69 -3.36
N GLY A 106 4.76 -2.57 -2.10
CA GLY A 106 4.83 -1.34 -1.32
C GLY A 106 6.09 -1.26 -0.47
N LEU A 107 6.71 -0.10 -0.41
CA LEU A 107 7.83 0.21 0.46
C LEU A 107 7.50 1.35 1.42
N ARG A 108 8.04 1.28 2.63
CA ARG A 108 8.00 2.37 3.61
C ARG A 108 9.35 2.55 4.27
N ASN A 109 9.74 3.79 4.49
CA ASN A 109 10.97 4.15 5.17
C ASN A 109 10.80 5.46 5.96
N SER A 110 11.55 5.64 7.03
CA SER A 110 11.58 6.92 7.73
C SER A 110 12.96 7.24 8.29
N SER A 111 13.33 8.50 8.23
CA SER A 111 14.54 9.04 8.84
C SER A 111 14.27 9.62 10.23
N ASP A 112 13.01 9.90 10.57
CA ASP A 112 12.56 10.46 11.86
C ASP A 112 12.34 9.39 12.95
N LYS A 113 12.73 8.15 12.70
CA LYS A 113 12.57 6.98 13.60
C LYS A 113 11.11 6.59 13.87
N SER A 114 10.14 7.20 13.20
CA SER A 114 8.72 6.94 13.43
C SER A 114 8.27 5.56 12.95
N THR A 115 8.92 5.03 11.91
CA THR A 115 8.60 3.73 11.35
C THR A 115 9.84 2.92 11.00
N ALA A 116 9.73 1.60 11.01
CA ALA A 116 10.73 0.70 10.47
C ALA A 116 10.77 0.79 8.93
N ALA A 117 11.91 0.51 8.32
CA ALA A 117 11.95 0.17 6.90
C ALA A 117 11.12 -1.09 6.68
N SER A 118 10.17 -1.06 5.77
CA SER A 118 9.28 -2.19 5.54
C SER A 118 8.91 -2.34 4.08
N ALA A 119 8.65 -3.59 3.70
CA ALA A 119 8.05 -3.97 2.44
C ALA A 119 6.74 -4.71 2.71
N CYS A 120 5.76 -4.50 1.84
CA CYS A 120 4.49 -5.22 1.86
C CYS A 120 4.06 -5.49 0.43
N MET A 121 3.23 -6.52 0.26
CA MET A 121 2.60 -6.81 -1.01
C MET A 121 1.11 -6.45 -0.92
N GLY A 122 0.55 -6.05 -2.02
CA GLY A 122 -0.86 -5.76 -2.15
C GLY A 122 -1.36 -5.96 -3.56
N ASN A 123 -2.62 -5.68 -3.75
CA ASN A 123 -3.25 -5.58 -5.06
C ASN A 123 -3.88 -4.20 -5.24
N SER A 124 -3.96 -3.76 -6.47
CA SER A 124 -4.76 -2.63 -6.89
C SER A 124 -5.79 -3.13 -7.90
N MET A 125 -7.06 -2.80 -7.66
CA MET A 125 -8.13 -3.13 -8.58
C MET A 125 -8.10 -2.16 -9.76
N MET A 126 -8.10 -2.69 -10.98
CA MET A 126 -7.97 -1.87 -12.21
C MET A 126 -9.16 -0.93 -12.44
N VAL A 127 -10.31 -1.25 -11.88
CA VAL A 127 -11.55 -0.49 -12.10
C VAL A 127 -11.74 0.68 -11.17
N CYS A 128 -11.33 0.54 -9.92
CA CYS A 128 -11.58 1.55 -8.88
C CYS A 128 -10.33 2.03 -8.17
N ASP A 129 -9.14 1.62 -8.59
CA ASP A 129 -7.84 1.93 -7.97
C ASP A 129 -7.78 1.67 -6.44
N ASN A 130 -8.60 0.73 -5.96
CA ASN A 130 -8.56 0.32 -4.56
C ASN A 130 -7.28 -0.44 -4.27
N MET A 131 -6.42 0.17 -3.48
CA MET A 131 -5.17 -0.45 -3.08
C MET A 131 -5.30 -1.15 -1.73
N CYS A 132 -5.06 -2.46 -1.72
CA CYS A 132 -5.13 -3.30 -0.54
C CYS A 132 -3.81 -4.03 -0.33
N PHE A 133 -3.27 -3.92 0.86
CA PHE A 133 -2.05 -4.64 1.24
C PHE A 133 -2.40 -5.91 2.02
N SER A 134 -1.74 -7.01 1.63
CA SER A 134 -1.85 -8.30 2.31
C SER A 134 -0.87 -8.41 3.47
N SER A 135 -1.26 -9.16 4.51
CA SER A 135 -0.36 -9.50 5.61
C SER A 135 0.71 -10.52 5.24
N ASP A 136 0.52 -11.24 4.14
CA ASP A 136 1.33 -12.43 3.79
C ASP A 136 2.79 -12.08 3.47
N VAL A 137 3.03 -10.87 2.96
CA VAL A 137 4.38 -10.35 2.69
C VAL A 137 4.58 -9.03 3.44
N LYS A 138 4.65 -9.10 4.76
CA LYS A 138 5.05 -7.95 5.57
C LYS A 138 6.43 -8.20 6.15
N LEU A 139 7.41 -7.43 5.70
CA LEU A 139 8.72 -7.37 6.33
C LEU A 139 8.96 -5.99 6.90
N ALA A 140 9.36 -5.93 8.15
CA ALA A 140 9.70 -4.69 8.83
C ALA A 140 11.02 -4.86 9.60
N ARG A 141 11.94 -3.94 9.41
CA ARG A 141 13.24 -3.92 10.08
C ARG A 141 13.52 -2.53 10.65
N ARG A 142 13.83 -2.45 11.93
CA ARG A 142 14.29 -1.21 12.55
C ARG A 142 15.64 -0.79 11.98
N HIS A 143 15.90 0.51 11.93
CA HIS A 143 17.15 1.11 11.44
C HIS A 143 18.29 0.92 12.45
N THR A 144 18.68 -0.32 12.71
CA THR A 144 19.83 -0.67 13.57
C THR A 144 21.15 -0.45 12.82
N VAL A 145 22.27 -0.56 13.51
CA VAL A 145 23.61 -0.39 12.92
C VAL A 145 23.90 -1.30 11.73
N ASN A 146 23.25 -2.46 11.66
CA ASN A 146 23.46 -3.46 10.60
C ASN A 146 22.44 -3.37 9.46
N ILE A 147 21.54 -2.40 9.47
CA ILE A 147 20.40 -2.38 8.51
C ILE A 147 20.85 -2.35 7.05
N LEU A 148 21.90 -1.61 6.73
CA LEU A 148 22.41 -1.53 5.35
C LEU A 148 22.98 -2.85 4.85
N ARG A 149 23.63 -3.61 5.75
CA ARG A 149 24.15 -4.96 5.43
C ARG A 149 22.98 -5.94 5.22
N ASP A 150 21.95 -5.84 6.04
CA ASP A 150 20.84 -6.80 6.06
C ASP A 150 19.77 -6.49 4.99
N LEU A 151 19.83 -5.31 4.35
CA LEU A 151 18.77 -4.79 3.47
C LEU A 151 18.52 -5.70 2.25
N ASP A 152 19.58 -6.17 1.60
CA ASP A 152 19.44 -7.02 0.40
C ASP A 152 18.79 -8.37 0.73
N GLY A 153 19.18 -8.99 1.84
CA GLY A 153 18.54 -10.22 2.32
C GLY A 153 17.07 -10.02 2.72
N MET A 154 16.74 -8.85 3.28
CA MET A 154 15.38 -8.49 3.63
C MET A 154 14.50 -8.34 2.37
N LEU A 155 14.99 -7.63 1.36
CA LEU A 155 14.30 -7.48 0.07
C LEU A 155 14.12 -8.81 -0.65
N ALA A 156 15.17 -9.62 -0.74
CA ALA A 156 15.12 -10.95 -1.36
C ALA A 156 14.07 -11.84 -0.68
N LYS A 157 14.00 -11.83 0.66
CA LYS A 157 13.00 -12.58 1.42
C LYS A 157 11.56 -12.07 1.18
N ALA A 158 11.36 -10.75 1.00
CA ALA A 158 10.05 -10.21 0.64
C ALA A 158 9.64 -10.68 -0.75
N ILE A 159 10.55 -10.52 -1.70
CA ILE A 159 10.30 -10.80 -3.11
C ILE A 159 10.07 -12.30 -3.37
N SER A 160 10.79 -13.19 -2.68
CA SER A 160 10.60 -14.65 -2.83
C SER A 160 9.19 -15.15 -2.47
N ARG A 161 8.41 -14.35 -1.78
CA ARG A 161 7.03 -14.69 -1.38
C ARG A 161 5.96 -14.14 -2.32
N ILE A 162 6.35 -13.36 -3.33
CA ILE A 162 5.40 -12.64 -4.18
C ILE A 162 4.46 -13.62 -4.88
N VAL A 163 4.97 -14.63 -5.55
CA VAL A 163 4.17 -15.55 -6.36
C VAL A 163 3.17 -16.33 -5.50
N SER A 164 3.64 -16.95 -4.41
CA SER A 164 2.74 -17.69 -3.50
C SER A 164 1.64 -16.78 -2.94
N SER A 165 1.99 -15.61 -2.45
CA SER A 165 1.01 -14.66 -1.90
C SER A 165 0.04 -14.12 -2.95
N TRP A 166 0.46 -14.02 -4.22
CA TRP A 166 -0.43 -13.66 -5.32
C TRP A 166 -1.49 -14.74 -5.56
N HIS A 167 -1.10 -16.01 -5.56
CA HIS A 167 -2.03 -17.13 -5.69
C HIS A 167 -2.98 -17.23 -4.50
N ASP A 168 -2.47 -17.12 -3.26
CA ASP A 168 -3.28 -17.16 -2.04
C ASP A 168 -4.32 -16.03 -2.03
N MET A 169 -3.90 -14.83 -2.47
CA MET A 169 -4.80 -13.69 -2.62
C MET A 169 -5.87 -13.94 -3.69
N GLY A 170 -5.52 -14.61 -4.78
CA GLY A 170 -6.48 -15.03 -5.82
C GLY A 170 -7.57 -15.95 -5.26
N GLN A 171 -7.18 -16.99 -4.56
CA GLN A 171 -8.12 -17.93 -3.93
C GLN A 171 -9.04 -17.22 -2.92
N ARG A 172 -8.50 -16.33 -2.12
CA ARG A 172 -9.26 -15.52 -1.16
C ARG A 172 -10.32 -14.65 -1.83
N ILE A 173 -9.93 -13.95 -2.91
CA ILE A 173 -10.88 -13.12 -3.68
C ILE A 173 -12.02 -13.97 -4.25
N GLU A 174 -11.72 -15.13 -4.79
CA GLU A 174 -12.76 -16.04 -5.30
C GLU A 174 -13.67 -16.54 -4.16
N ALA A 175 -13.13 -16.83 -2.98
CA ALA A 175 -13.95 -17.15 -1.81
C ALA A 175 -14.88 -16.00 -1.43
N TYR A 176 -14.38 -14.75 -1.43
CA TYR A 176 -15.23 -13.58 -1.13
C TYR A 176 -16.32 -13.34 -2.19
N LYS A 177 -16.05 -13.64 -3.46
CA LYS A 177 -17.02 -13.48 -4.56
C LYS A 177 -18.22 -14.43 -4.44
N VAL A 178 -18.03 -15.62 -3.87
CA VAL A 178 -19.10 -16.63 -3.72
C VAL A 178 -19.79 -16.59 -2.37
N ALA A 179 -19.24 -15.91 -1.39
CA ALA A 179 -19.81 -15.81 -0.05
C ALA A 179 -20.85 -14.68 0.03
N ASP A 180 -22.13 -15.08 0.10
CA ASP A 180 -23.24 -14.13 0.29
C ASP A 180 -23.27 -13.54 1.70
N ILE A 181 -23.65 -12.27 1.80
CA ILE A 181 -23.82 -11.57 3.08
C ILE A 181 -25.13 -10.78 3.10
N SER A 182 -25.96 -10.97 4.12
CA SER A 182 -27.16 -10.15 4.29
C SER A 182 -26.80 -8.69 4.65
N LEU A 183 -27.70 -7.75 4.37
CA LEU A 183 -27.52 -6.33 4.70
C LEU A 183 -27.31 -6.10 6.20
N GLU A 184 -27.97 -6.89 7.04
CA GLU A 184 -27.81 -6.84 8.50
C GLU A 184 -26.39 -7.26 8.91
N ARG A 185 -25.95 -8.42 8.44
CA ARG A 185 -24.59 -8.92 8.73
C ARG A 185 -23.52 -7.99 8.19
N ALA A 186 -23.71 -7.44 6.99
CA ALA A 186 -22.80 -6.45 6.40
C ALA A 186 -22.71 -5.18 7.26
N SER A 187 -23.85 -4.67 7.75
CA SER A 187 -23.85 -3.50 8.62
C SER A 187 -23.13 -3.76 9.95
N ASN A 188 -23.38 -4.91 10.57
CA ASN A 188 -22.67 -5.32 11.79
C ASN A 188 -21.17 -5.47 11.55
N LEU A 189 -20.76 -6.05 10.41
CA LEU A 189 -19.36 -6.18 10.05
C LEU A 189 -18.67 -4.83 9.86
N ILE A 190 -19.34 -3.86 9.22
CA ILE A 190 -18.81 -2.49 9.07
C ILE A 190 -18.58 -1.84 10.45
N VAL A 191 -19.50 -2.03 11.40
CA VAL A 191 -19.31 -1.54 12.77
C VAL A 191 -18.10 -2.21 13.45
N ASN A 192 -17.98 -3.53 13.36
CA ASN A 192 -16.83 -4.26 13.90
C ASN A 192 -15.48 -3.80 13.29
N LEU A 193 -15.48 -3.46 12.01
CA LEU A 193 -14.30 -2.87 11.36
C LEU A 193 -13.92 -1.51 11.98
N ALA A 194 -14.89 -0.70 12.35
CA ALA A 194 -14.64 0.58 13.01
C ALA A 194 -14.14 0.37 14.46
N GLU A 195 -14.75 -0.51 15.24
CA GLU A 195 -14.33 -0.86 16.59
C GLU A 195 -12.89 -1.39 16.62
N SER A 196 -12.52 -2.22 15.64
CA SER A 196 -11.15 -2.74 15.47
C SER A 196 -10.16 -1.69 14.93
N LYS A 197 -10.62 -0.47 14.60
CA LYS A 197 -9.83 0.61 13.96
C LYS A 197 -9.30 0.24 12.56
N ALA A 198 -9.90 -0.74 11.91
CA ALA A 198 -9.63 -1.07 10.52
C ALA A 198 -10.29 -0.04 9.58
N LEU A 199 -11.48 0.45 9.94
CA LEU A 199 -12.19 1.52 9.25
C LEU A 199 -12.30 2.74 10.19
N PRO A 200 -12.10 3.99 9.71
CA PRO A 200 -12.40 5.17 10.52
C PRO A 200 -13.90 5.25 10.86
N GLU A 201 -14.23 5.60 12.10
CA GLU A 201 -15.63 5.73 12.55
C GLU A 201 -16.46 6.68 11.66
N ARG A 202 -15.87 7.79 11.22
CA ARG A 202 -16.49 8.76 10.32
C ARG A 202 -16.90 8.18 8.97
N ASP A 203 -16.29 7.06 8.56
CA ASP A 203 -16.50 6.44 7.24
C ASP A 203 -17.51 5.28 7.29
N VAL A 204 -17.99 4.89 8.49
CA VAL A 204 -18.99 3.82 8.69
C VAL A 204 -20.24 4.05 7.84
N TYR A 205 -20.88 5.22 7.97
CA TYR A 205 -22.11 5.53 7.22
C TYR A 205 -21.86 5.56 5.71
N LYS A 206 -20.73 6.10 5.28
CA LYS A 206 -20.36 6.14 3.87
C LYS A 206 -20.21 4.72 3.31
N THR A 207 -19.57 3.83 4.06
CA THR A 207 -19.36 2.44 3.66
C THR A 207 -20.68 1.68 3.55
N VAL A 208 -21.62 1.89 4.49
CA VAL A 208 -22.96 1.31 4.41
C VAL A 208 -23.71 1.81 3.17
N LYS A 209 -23.65 3.13 2.90
CA LYS A 209 -24.25 3.73 1.71
C LYS A 209 -23.64 3.21 0.41
N GLU A 210 -22.32 3.11 0.37
CA GLU A 210 -21.56 2.58 -0.75
C GLU A 210 -21.97 1.12 -1.04
N PHE A 211 -21.99 0.25 -0.03
CA PHE A 211 -22.37 -1.15 -0.19
C PHE A 211 -23.80 -1.31 -0.73
N ARG A 212 -24.75 -0.44 -0.30
CA ARG A 212 -26.13 -0.48 -0.77
C ARG A 212 -26.32 0.07 -2.18
N ASN A 213 -25.47 1.02 -2.59
CA ASN A 213 -25.60 1.75 -3.86
C ASN A 213 -24.25 1.84 -4.57
N GLN A 214 -23.66 0.68 -4.89
CA GLN A 214 -22.37 0.59 -5.55
C GLN A 214 -22.35 1.35 -6.88
N PRO A 215 -21.44 2.31 -7.07
CA PRO A 215 -21.31 3.07 -8.30
C PRO A 215 -20.81 2.21 -9.45
N HIS A 216 -19.97 1.21 -9.17
CA HIS A 216 -19.42 0.29 -10.15
C HIS A 216 -20.31 -0.93 -10.29
N GLU A 217 -20.83 -1.17 -11.50
CA GLU A 217 -21.78 -2.23 -11.77
C GLU A 217 -21.29 -3.63 -11.38
N GLN A 218 -20.01 -3.91 -11.61
CA GLN A 218 -19.36 -5.17 -11.25
C GLN A 218 -19.25 -5.44 -9.76
N PHE A 219 -19.47 -4.43 -8.92
CA PHE A 219 -19.47 -4.58 -7.45
C PHE A 219 -20.88 -4.50 -6.86
N ARG A 220 -21.93 -4.51 -7.71
CA ARG A 220 -23.31 -4.58 -7.25
C ARG A 220 -23.65 -6.00 -6.83
N GLY A 221 -24.25 -6.13 -5.66
CA GLY A 221 -24.67 -7.41 -5.10
C GLY A 221 -24.39 -7.51 -3.61
N ASN A 222 -24.71 -8.67 -3.05
CA ASN A 222 -24.64 -8.92 -1.61
C ASN A 222 -23.58 -10.00 -1.28
N THR A 223 -22.39 -9.88 -1.85
CA THR A 223 -21.27 -10.77 -1.52
C THR A 223 -20.26 -10.10 -0.60
N LEU A 224 -19.43 -10.91 0.07
CA LEU A 224 -18.30 -10.41 0.84
C LEU A 224 -17.35 -9.60 -0.04
N TRP A 225 -17.19 -9.96 -1.32
CA TRP A 225 -16.36 -9.22 -2.26
C TRP A 225 -16.88 -7.79 -2.49
N ASN A 226 -18.19 -7.63 -2.66
CA ASN A 226 -18.80 -6.33 -2.86
C ASN A 226 -18.67 -5.45 -1.61
N LEU A 227 -18.83 -6.04 -0.42
CA LEU A 227 -18.60 -5.35 0.83
C LEU A 227 -17.12 -4.98 1.01
N TYR A 228 -16.19 -5.88 0.68
CA TYR A 228 -14.75 -5.62 0.74
C TYR A 228 -14.36 -4.41 -0.12
N ASN A 229 -14.89 -4.33 -1.36
CA ASN A 229 -14.65 -3.19 -2.23
C ASN A 229 -15.24 -1.89 -1.67
N SER A 230 -16.43 -1.93 -1.07
CA SER A 230 -17.02 -0.75 -0.41
C SER A 230 -16.18 -0.26 0.78
N VAL A 231 -15.63 -1.17 1.56
CA VAL A 231 -14.73 -0.83 2.68
C VAL A 231 -13.44 -0.20 2.16
N THR A 232 -12.81 -0.81 1.17
CA THR A 232 -11.52 -0.34 0.65
C THR A 232 -11.64 0.98 -0.11
N GLU A 233 -12.76 1.24 -0.79
CA GLU A 233 -13.08 2.53 -1.39
C GLU A 233 -13.09 3.65 -0.33
N ASN A 234 -13.70 3.40 0.82
CA ASN A 234 -13.77 4.38 1.90
C ASN A 234 -12.48 4.51 2.73
N LEU A 235 -11.47 3.70 2.48
CA LEU A 235 -10.12 3.90 3.01
C LEU A 235 -9.28 4.85 2.17
N LYS A 236 -9.70 5.17 0.94
CA LYS A 236 -9.06 6.17 0.09
C LYS A 236 -9.08 7.56 0.74
N GLY A 237 -8.11 8.39 0.38
CA GLY A 237 -7.99 9.74 0.94
C GLY A 237 -7.52 9.78 2.40
N GLY A 238 -7.25 8.64 3.01
CA GLY A 238 -6.69 8.53 4.34
C GLY A 238 -5.17 8.67 4.39
N ASP A 239 -4.61 8.55 5.58
CA ASP A 239 -3.17 8.53 5.81
C ASP A 239 -2.55 7.26 5.19
N LEU A 240 -1.76 7.45 4.14
CA LEU A 240 -1.11 6.39 3.39
C LEU A 240 -0.20 5.52 4.28
N SER A 241 0.38 6.10 5.33
CA SER A 241 1.21 5.37 6.27
C SER A 241 0.45 4.34 7.09
N LYS A 242 -0.86 4.50 7.25
CA LYS A 242 -1.76 3.60 7.97
C LYS A 242 -2.50 2.62 7.06
N LEU A 243 -2.51 2.89 5.76
CA LEU A 243 -3.26 2.07 4.80
C LEU A 243 -2.87 0.59 4.85
N PRO A 244 -1.58 0.19 4.84
CA PRO A 244 -1.22 -1.22 4.92
C PRO A 244 -1.73 -1.90 6.20
N GLU A 245 -1.66 -1.22 7.34
CA GLU A 245 -2.15 -1.78 8.60
C GLU A 245 -3.67 -1.96 8.59
N ARG A 246 -4.39 -0.98 8.08
CA ARG A 246 -5.86 -1.03 8.00
C ARG A 246 -6.34 -2.10 7.04
N THR A 247 -5.79 -2.17 5.85
CA THR A 247 -6.19 -3.16 4.84
C THR A 247 -5.87 -4.58 5.27
N MET A 248 -4.74 -4.81 5.97
CA MET A 248 -4.43 -6.10 6.58
C MET A 248 -5.43 -6.50 7.66
N LYS A 249 -5.89 -5.56 8.50
CA LYS A 249 -6.95 -5.82 9.49
C LYS A 249 -8.28 -6.15 8.82
N VAL A 250 -8.67 -5.37 7.80
CA VAL A 250 -9.87 -5.66 6.99
C VAL A 250 -9.80 -7.07 6.46
N GLN A 251 -8.70 -7.42 5.79
CA GLN A 251 -8.50 -8.76 5.25
C GLN A 251 -8.64 -9.84 6.33
N SER A 252 -7.95 -9.71 7.45
CA SER A 252 -7.99 -10.69 8.54
C SER A 252 -9.41 -10.90 9.10
N ILE A 253 -10.22 -9.85 9.16
CA ILE A 253 -11.62 -9.94 9.64
C ILE A 253 -12.49 -10.64 8.58
N PHE A 254 -12.29 -10.33 7.30
CA PHE A 254 -13.03 -10.97 6.20
C PHE A 254 -12.67 -12.44 6.04
N ASP A 255 -11.39 -12.81 6.18
CA ASP A 255 -10.92 -14.21 6.15
C ASP A 255 -11.56 -15.07 7.26
N GLY A 256 -11.95 -14.48 8.37
CA GLY A 256 -12.65 -15.17 9.45
C GLY A 256 -14.14 -15.42 9.20
N ILE A 257 -14.68 -14.96 8.06
CA ILE A 257 -16.11 -15.02 7.72
C ILE A 257 -16.37 -15.84 6.46
N ALA A 258 -15.41 -15.81 5.51
CA ALA A 258 -15.45 -16.46 4.21
C ALA A 258 -15.42 -18.00 4.26
#